data_85fb7407ae4ae798d6402e2b0eee21a4
#
_entry.id   85fb7407ae4ae798d6402e2b0eee21a4
#
_cell.length_a   1.000
_cell.length_b   1.000
_cell.length_c   1.000
_cell.angle_alpha   90.00
_cell.angle_beta   90.00
_cell.angle_gamma   90.00
#
_symmetry.space_group_name_H-M   'P 1'
#
loop_
_entity.id
_entity.type
_entity.pdbx_description
1 polymer ?
#
loop_
_entity_poly.entity_id
_entity_poly.type
_entity_poly.pdbx_seq_one_letter_code
_entity_poly.pdbx_strand_id
1 'polypeptide(L)' 'MITDKGALVEFRDKTPNPSTGLSHDGKYKVLGLCSVKDPTTREWFEAVMYQETELGGEVYVREKTDFIDKFIEV' A
#
# COMPACT_ATOMS: atom_id res chain seq x y z
N MET A 1 -12.85 0.76 7.17
CA MET A 1 -11.61 1.54 7.32
C MET A 1 -10.65 1.17 6.21
N ILE A 2 -9.76 2.07 5.88
CA ILE A 2 -8.78 1.88 4.80
C ILE A 2 -7.90 0.64 4.97
N THR A 3 -7.73 0.16 6.18
CA THR A 3 -6.92 -1.03 6.47
C THR A 3 -7.72 -2.32 6.56
N ASP A 4 -9.03 -2.26 6.34
CA ASP A 4 -9.88 -3.46 6.41
C ASP A 4 -9.65 -4.37 5.22
N LYS A 5 -9.66 -5.68 5.46
CA LYS A 5 -9.55 -6.68 4.41
C LYS A 5 -10.66 -6.46 3.38
N GLY A 6 -10.27 -6.37 2.12
CA GLY A 6 -11.20 -6.15 1.01
C GLY A 6 -11.41 -4.69 0.65
N ALA A 7 -10.88 -3.74 1.42
CA ALA A 7 -11.00 -2.32 1.09
C ALA A 7 -10.28 -2.03 -0.23
N LEU A 8 -10.91 -1.21 -1.07
CA LEU A 8 -10.28 -0.71 -2.30
C LEU A 8 -9.66 0.64 -1.99
N VAL A 9 -8.41 0.81 -2.37
CA VAL A 9 -7.64 2.02 -2.08
C VAL A 9 -6.89 2.47 -3.32
N GLU A 10 -6.49 3.73 -3.31
CA GLU A 10 -5.63 4.27 -4.35
C GLU A 10 -4.65 5.25 -3.72
N PHE A 11 -3.57 5.56 -4.41
CA PHE A 11 -2.63 6.55 -3.92
C PHE A 11 -3.32 7.92 -3.81
N ARG A 12 -3.07 8.60 -2.70
CA ARG A 12 -3.58 9.96 -2.48
C ARG A 12 -2.96 10.94 -3.46
N ASP A 13 -1.66 10.84 -3.66
CA ASP A 13 -0.91 11.70 -4.57
C ASP A 13 -0.74 11.00 -5.92
N LYS A 14 -1.34 11.56 -6.95
CA LYS A 14 -1.29 11.02 -8.31
C LYS A 14 -0.34 11.81 -9.22
N THR A 15 0.51 12.64 -8.63
CA THR A 15 1.49 13.41 -9.40
C THR A 15 2.43 12.44 -10.12
N PRO A 16 2.65 12.60 -11.42
CA PRO A 16 3.56 11.74 -12.16
C PRO A 16 4.98 11.80 -11.62
N ASN A 17 5.65 10.66 -11.61
CA ASN A 17 7.05 10.60 -11.23
C ASN A 17 7.88 11.36 -12.26
N PRO A 18 8.67 12.36 -11.86
CA PRO A 18 9.43 13.17 -12.81
C PRO A 18 10.48 12.38 -13.58
N SER A 19 10.93 11.25 -13.04
CA SER A 19 11.95 10.41 -13.72
C SER A 19 11.34 9.49 -14.78
N THR A 20 10.12 8.98 -14.55
CA THR A 20 9.50 7.98 -15.43
C THR A 20 8.30 8.53 -16.20
N GLY A 21 7.71 9.63 -15.74
CA GLY A 21 6.49 10.19 -16.31
C GLY A 21 5.25 9.40 -15.96
N LEU A 22 5.37 8.34 -15.13
CA LEU A 22 4.25 7.48 -14.76
C LEU A 22 3.58 8.00 -13.50
N SER A 23 2.25 7.95 -13.47
CA SER A 23 1.46 8.30 -12.30
C SER A 23 0.92 7.07 -11.61
N HIS A 24 0.56 7.23 -10.32
CA HIS A 24 0.01 6.16 -9.48
C HIS A 24 -1.52 6.20 -9.54
N ASP A 25 -2.10 5.82 -10.66
CA ASP A 25 -3.56 5.84 -10.86
C ASP A 25 -4.21 4.47 -10.73
N GLY A 26 -3.44 3.41 -10.46
CA GLY A 26 -3.99 2.08 -10.22
C GLY A 26 -4.72 1.99 -8.90
N LYS A 27 -5.62 1.02 -8.82
CA LYS A 27 -6.32 0.70 -7.58
C LYS A 27 -5.75 -0.56 -6.97
N TYR A 28 -5.85 -0.66 -5.65
CA TYR A 28 -5.32 -1.79 -4.90
C TYR A 28 -6.40 -2.32 -3.96
N LYS A 29 -6.32 -3.59 -3.67
CA LYS A 29 -7.20 -4.24 -2.70
C LYS A 29 -6.40 -4.58 -1.46
N VAL A 30 -6.89 -4.19 -0.30
CA VAL A 30 -6.24 -4.52 0.96
C VAL A 30 -6.48 -5.99 1.27
N LEU A 31 -5.40 -6.74 1.51
CA LEU A 31 -5.46 -8.16 1.85
C LEU A 31 -5.54 -8.36 3.36
N GLY A 32 -5.00 -7.45 4.13
CA GLY A 32 -5.04 -7.51 5.58
C GLY A 32 -3.83 -6.86 6.22
N LEU A 33 -3.76 -7.00 7.54
CA LEU A 33 -2.62 -6.52 8.31
C LEU A 33 -1.66 -7.68 8.56
N CYS A 34 -0.39 -7.35 8.71
CA CYS A 34 0.64 -8.32 9.07
C CYS A 34 1.70 -7.64 9.93
N SER A 35 2.55 -8.46 10.54
CA SER A 35 3.69 -7.95 11.31
C SER A 35 4.96 -8.18 10.51
N VAL A 36 5.82 -7.17 10.45
CA VAL A 36 7.10 -7.23 9.75
C VAL A 36 8.19 -6.89 10.74
N LYS A 37 9.27 -7.67 10.73
CA LYS A 37 10.42 -7.41 11.58
C LYS A 37 11.42 -6.55 10.84
N ASP A 38 11.82 -5.44 11.46
CA ASP A 38 12.87 -4.59 10.91
C ASP A 38 14.20 -5.31 11.06
N PRO A 39 14.93 -5.59 9.99
CA PRO A 39 16.21 -6.31 10.08
C PRO A 39 17.32 -5.50 10.74
N THR A 40 17.19 -4.18 10.80
CA THR A 40 18.20 -3.30 11.39
C THR A 40 17.99 -3.15 12.89
N THR A 41 16.77 -2.79 13.31
CA THR A 41 16.44 -2.57 14.72
C THR A 41 15.96 -3.82 15.43
N ARG A 42 15.54 -4.84 14.65
CA ARG A 42 14.93 -6.09 15.13
C ARG A 42 13.60 -5.87 15.85
N GLU A 43 13.00 -4.73 15.69
CA GLU A 43 11.67 -4.45 16.22
C GLU A 43 10.60 -4.87 15.21
N TRP A 44 9.44 -5.27 15.72
CA TRP A 44 8.29 -5.60 14.89
C TRP A 44 7.44 -4.36 14.69
N PHE A 45 6.93 -4.20 13.47
CA PHE A 45 5.96 -3.15 13.19
C PHE A 45 4.78 -3.72 12.41
N GLU A 46 3.64 -3.05 12.54
CA GLU A 46 2.42 -3.44 11.85
C GLU A 46 2.46 -2.91 10.42
N ALA A 47 2.08 -3.76 9.48
CA ALA A 47 2.11 -3.44 8.06
C ALA A 47 0.79 -3.82 7.40
N VAL A 48 0.53 -3.24 6.24
CA VAL A 48 -0.64 -3.53 5.42
C VAL A 48 -0.19 -4.28 4.17
N MET A 49 -0.81 -5.42 3.91
CA MET A 49 -0.64 -6.15 2.65
C MET A 49 -1.72 -5.68 1.68
N TYR A 50 -1.32 -5.37 0.46
CA TYR A 50 -2.26 -4.95 -0.57
C TYR A 50 -1.81 -5.46 -1.92
N GLN A 51 -2.75 -5.57 -2.83
CA GLN A 51 -2.53 -6.21 -4.12
C GLN A 51 -3.12 -5.37 -5.24
N GLU A 52 -2.41 -5.26 -6.35
CA GLU A 52 -2.94 -4.60 -7.53
C GLU A 52 -4.18 -5.32 -8.03
N THR A 53 -5.22 -4.56 -8.39
CA THR A 53 -6.44 -5.13 -8.94
C THR A 53 -6.33 -5.43 -10.43
N GLU A 54 -5.30 -4.90 -11.08
CA GLU A 54 -5.05 -5.06 -12.50
C GLU A 54 -3.64 -5.60 -12.74
N LEU A 55 -3.34 -5.97 -13.97
CA LEU A 55 -2.00 -6.28 -14.47
C LEU A 55 -1.19 -7.29 -13.66
N GLY A 56 -1.79 -8.43 -13.34
CA GLY A 56 -1.05 -9.53 -12.73
C GLY A 56 -1.12 -9.60 -11.22
N GLY A 57 -1.68 -8.61 -10.57
CA GLY A 57 -2.02 -8.69 -9.16
C GLY A 57 -0.84 -8.84 -8.22
N GLU A 58 0.20 -8.06 -8.41
CA GLU A 58 1.36 -8.11 -7.52
C GLU A 58 1.01 -7.67 -6.11
N VAL A 59 1.55 -8.37 -5.12
CA VAL A 59 1.31 -8.11 -3.70
C VAL A 59 2.43 -7.26 -3.14
N TYR A 60 2.05 -6.22 -2.40
CA TYR A 60 2.97 -5.32 -1.74
C TYR A 60 2.70 -5.29 -0.25
N VAL A 61 3.71 -4.88 0.51
CA VAL A 61 3.62 -4.68 1.95
C VAL A 61 4.16 -3.29 2.25
N ARG A 62 3.44 -2.53 3.05
CA ARG A 62 3.85 -1.19 3.44
C ARG A 62 3.56 -1.00 4.92
N GLU A 63 4.43 -0.28 5.61
CA GLU A 63 4.24 0.03 7.03
C GLU A 63 2.89 0.76 7.21
N LYS A 64 2.13 0.39 8.25
CA LYS A 64 0.75 0.82 8.42
C LYS A 64 0.58 2.34 8.45
N THR A 65 1.42 3.03 9.19
CA THR A 65 1.33 4.49 9.30
C THR A 65 1.59 5.15 7.95
N ASP A 66 2.59 4.66 7.24
CA ASP A 66 2.92 5.15 5.91
C ASP A 66 1.79 4.85 4.92
N PHE A 67 1.18 3.67 5.03
CA PHE A 67 0.05 3.30 4.18
C PHE A 67 -1.13 4.27 4.37
N ILE A 68 -1.48 4.56 5.61
CA ILE A 68 -2.58 5.48 5.92
C ILE A 68 -2.29 6.88 5.40
N ASP A 69 -1.02 7.29 5.42
CA ASP A 69 -0.61 8.59 4.92
C ASP A 69 -0.68 8.68 3.39
N LYS A 70 -0.31 7.61 2.68
CA LYS A 70 -0.13 7.62 1.23
C LYS A 70 -1.39 7.22 0.44
N PHE A 71 -2.32 6.51 1.07
CA PHE A 71 -3.49 5.96 0.38
C PHE A 71 -4.79 6.56 0.89
N ILE A 72 -5.79 6.55 0.02
CA ILE A 72 -7.18 6.88 0.39
C ILE A 72 -8.08 5.73 -0.04
N GLU A 73 -9.19 5.59 0.67
CA GLU A 73 -10.20 4.60 0.33
C GLU A 73 -11.05 5.12 -0.84
N VAL A 74 -11.30 4.22 -1.79
CA VAL A 74 -12.10 4.55 -2.98
C VAL A 74 -13.57 4.27 -2.74
#